data_a4576dc24fce14f493dc1b8671fa23fa
#
_entry.id   a4576dc24fce14f493dc1b8671fa23fa
#
_cell.length_a   1.000
_cell.length_b   1.000
_cell.length_c   1.000
_cell.angle_alpha   90.00
_cell.angle_beta   90.00
_cell.angle_gamma   90.00
#
_symmetry.space_group_name_H-M   'P 1'
#
loop_
_entity.id
_entity.type
_entity.pdbx_description
1 polymer ?
#
loop_
_entity_poly.entity_id
_entity_poly.type
_entity_poly.pdbx_seq_one_letter_code
_entity_poly.pdbx_strand_id
1 'polypeptide(L)' 'MLIGVPENFYDHLILKKLSNKPIVQIRLIGELLGHYPIGISDLWYAYRIQQLISDGVIQVKEAHEEPYRRKLRLP' A
#
# COMPACT_ATOMS: atom_id res chain seq x y z
N MET A 1 0.37 16.63 -5.95
CA MET A 1 1.21 15.76 -6.75
C MET A 1 2.67 16.09 -6.57
N LEU A 2 3.51 15.10 -6.50
CA LEU A 2 4.95 15.29 -6.32
C LEU A 2 5.62 15.38 -7.68
N ILE A 3 6.18 16.53 -7.98
CA ILE A 3 6.82 16.81 -9.27
C ILE A 3 8.29 16.45 -9.17
N GLY A 4 8.81 15.78 -10.19
CA GLY A 4 10.22 15.48 -10.30
C GLY A 4 10.68 14.19 -9.64
N VAL A 5 9.75 13.39 -9.08
CA VAL A 5 10.08 12.08 -8.52
C VAL A 5 9.36 10.98 -9.30
N PRO A 6 9.97 9.78 -9.41
CA PRO A 6 9.30 8.63 -10.05
C PRO A 6 8.03 8.25 -9.31
N GLU A 7 7.09 7.65 -10.03
CA GLU A 7 5.84 7.18 -9.48
C GLU A 7 6.05 6.21 -8.31
N ASN A 8 7.09 5.39 -8.37
CA ASN A 8 7.40 4.41 -7.35
C ASN A 8 8.30 4.93 -6.22
N PHE A 9 8.53 6.24 -6.17
CA PHE A 9 9.49 6.83 -5.23
C PHE A 9 9.18 6.49 -3.77
N TYR A 10 7.90 6.43 -3.41
CA TYR A 10 7.47 6.19 -2.03
C TYR A 10 7.04 4.75 -1.76
N ASP A 11 7.23 3.84 -2.71
CA ASP A 11 6.82 2.44 -2.53
C ASP A 11 7.52 1.79 -1.33
N HIS A 12 8.75 2.19 -1.03
CA HIS A 12 9.49 1.65 0.11
C HIS A 12 8.77 1.91 1.45
N LEU A 13 7.99 2.99 1.55
CA LEU A 13 7.21 3.26 2.75
C LEU A 13 6.10 2.23 2.93
N ILE A 14 5.44 1.87 1.83
CA ILE A 14 4.40 0.84 1.83
C ILE A 14 5.01 -0.49 2.25
N LEU A 15 6.10 -0.90 1.61
CA LEU A 15 6.74 -2.18 1.85
C LEU A 15 7.30 -2.28 3.27
N LYS A 16 7.77 -1.17 3.82
CA LYS A 16 8.29 -1.11 5.18
C LYS A 16 7.23 -1.42 6.23
N LYS A 17 5.95 -1.11 5.94
CA LYS A 17 4.83 -1.39 6.84
C LYS A 17 4.27 -2.80 6.67
N LEU A 18 4.66 -3.50 5.62
CA LEU A 18 4.22 -4.86 5.36
C LEU A 18 5.22 -5.87 5.91
N SER A 19 4.70 -7.04 6.27
CA SER A 19 5.50 -8.20 6.64
C SER A 19 4.82 -9.44 6.06
N ASN A 20 5.29 -10.63 6.46
CA ASN A 20 4.61 -11.86 6.06
C ASN A 20 3.31 -12.10 6.84
N LYS A 21 3.00 -11.27 7.83
CA LYS A 21 1.73 -11.32 8.54
C LYS A 21 0.70 -10.47 7.79
N PRO A 22 -0.49 -11.02 7.52
CA PRO A 22 -1.51 -10.26 6.79
C PRO A 22 -2.00 -9.03 7.54
N ILE A 23 -2.22 -7.95 6.79
CA ILE A 23 -2.82 -6.71 7.31
C ILE A 23 -3.92 -6.27 6.35
N VAL A 24 -5.02 -5.77 6.89
CA VAL A 24 -6.11 -5.23 6.08
C VAL A 24 -5.65 -3.95 5.38
N GLN A 25 -5.95 -3.81 4.09
CA GLN A 25 -5.46 -2.69 3.27
C GLN A 25 -5.82 -1.32 3.85
N ILE A 26 -7.06 -1.13 4.32
CA ILE A 26 -7.46 0.17 4.89
C ILE A 26 -6.64 0.51 6.12
N ARG A 27 -6.28 -0.50 6.92
CA ARG A 27 -5.44 -0.29 8.09
C ARG A 27 -4.01 0.08 7.69
N LEU A 28 -3.48 -0.59 6.66
CA LEU A 28 -2.16 -0.27 6.13
C LEU A 28 -2.11 1.19 5.66
N ILE A 29 -3.11 1.61 4.89
CA ILE A 29 -3.18 2.99 4.41
C ILE A 29 -3.32 3.97 5.57
N GLY A 30 -4.14 3.64 6.57
CA GLY A 30 -4.29 4.48 7.76
C GLY A 30 -2.98 4.68 8.50
N GLU A 31 -2.19 3.61 8.65
CA GLU A 31 -0.87 3.69 9.28
C GLU A 31 0.10 4.53 8.45
N LEU A 32 0.05 4.39 7.12
CA LEU A 32 0.89 5.19 6.23
C LEU A 32 0.58 6.68 6.34
N LEU A 33 -0.70 7.04 6.34
CA LEU A 33 -1.12 8.44 6.46
C LEU A 33 -0.74 9.04 7.81
N GLY A 34 -0.88 8.27 8.89
CA GLY A 34 -0.57 8.76 10.22
C GLY A 34 0.92 8.80 10.53
N HIS A 35 1.68 7.83 10.00
CA HIS A 35 3.10 7.71 10.31
C HIS A 35 3.97 8.58 9.41
N TYR A 36 3.55 8.82 8.17
CA TYR A 36 4.30 9.60 7.19
C TYR A 36 3.44 10.75 6.67
N PRO A 37 3.33 11.87 7.42
CA PRO A 37 2.49 12.99 7.01
C PRO A 37 3.17 13.85 5.94
N ILE A 38 3.41 13.26 4.78
CA ILE A 38 4.16 13.88 3.67
C ILE A 38 3.27 14.35 2.53
N GLY A 39 1.95 14.42 2.77
CA GLY A 39 1.01 14.97 1.79
C GLY A 39 0.57 14.00 0.71
N ILE A 40 0.87 12.71 0.86
CA ILE A 40 0.40 11.69 -0.09
C ILE A 40 -1.01 11.25 0.32
N SER A 41 -1.92 11.19 -0.65
CA SER A 41 -3.32 10.83 -0.38
C SER A 41 -3.50 9.33 -0.22
N ASP A 42 -4.62 8.95 0.42
CA ASP A 42 -5.02 7.56 0.53
C ASP A 42 -5.27 6.93 -0.84
N LEU A 43 -5.81 7.68 -1.78
CA LEU A 43 -6.04 7.20 -3.15
C LEU A 43 -4.72 6.87 -3.85
N TRP A 44 -3.68 7.67 -3.63
CA TRP A 44 -2.37 7.38 -4.19
C TRP A 44 -1.79 6.09 -3.63
N TYR A 45 -1.87 5.89 -2.31
CA TYR A 45 -1.41 4.65 -1.69
C TYR A 45 -2.19 3.45 -2.23
N ALA A 46 -3.51 3.57 -2.38
CA ALA A 46 -4.33 2.49 -2.93
C ALA A 46 -3.92 2.14 -4.36
N TYR A 47 -3.65 3.15 -5.17
CA TYR A 47 -3.19 2.97 -6.54
C TYR A 47 -1.85 2.23 -6.58
N ARG A 48 -0.88 2.67 -5.78
CA ARG A 48 0.44 2.02 -5.75
C ARG A 48 0.37 0.61 -5.19
N ILE A 49 -0.44 0.39 -4.18
CA ILE A 49 -0.65 -0.96 -3.64
C ILE A 49 -1.18 -1.88 -4.74
N GLN A 50 -2.14 -1.42 -5.53
CA GLN A 50 -2.69 -2.21 -6.63
C GLN A 50 -1.61 -2.54 -7.66
N GLN A 51 -0.75 -1.59 -8.00
CA GLN A 51 0.35 -1.83 -8.93
C GLN A 51 1.34 -2.86 -8.37
N LEU A 52 1.67 -2.75 -7.09
CA LEU A 52 2.58 -3.70 -6.43
C LEU A 52 2.00 -5.11 -6.38
N ILE A 53 0.67 -5.23 -6.22
CA ILE A 53 -0.01 -6.52 -6.29
C ILE A 53 0.12 -7.10 -7.70
N SER A 54 -0.13 -6.28 -8.72
CA SER A 54 -0.03 -6.71 -10.12
C SER A 54 1.39 -7.14 -10.47
N ASP A 55 2.39 -6.51 -9.88
CA ASP A 55 3.80 -6.82 -10.10
C ASP A 55 4.29 -8.01 -9.28
N GLY A 56 3.44 -8.58 -8.43
CA GLY A 56 3.81 -9.73 -7.60
C GLY A 56 4.64 -9.39 -6.36
N VAL A 57 4.80 -8.10 -6.04
CA VAL A 57 5.56 -7.65 -4.88
C VAL A 57 4.75 -7.79 -3.59
N ILE A 58 3.43 -7.58 -3.68
CA ILE A 58 2.51 -7.74 -2.56
C ILE A 58 1.54 -8.87 -2.88
N GLN A 59 1.28 -9.75 -1.91
CA GLN A 59 0.29 -10.82 -2.05
C GLN A 59 -1.02 -10.41 -1.41
N VAL A 60 -2.13 -10.78 -2.05
CA VAL A 60 -3.46 -10.72 -1.44
C VAL A 60 -3.66 -12.05 -0.72
N LYS A 61 -3.58 -12.03 0.60
CA LYS A 61 -3.78 -13.23 1.42
C LYS A 61 -5.24 -13.62 1.51
N GLU A 62 -6.11 -12.63 1.57
CA GLU A 62 -7.54 -12.83 1.68
C GLU A 62 -8.24 -11.77 0.84
N ALA A 63 -8.92 -12.21 -0.23
CA ALA A 63 -9.62 -11.33 -1.15
C ALA A 63 -10.94 -10.85 -0.55
N HIS A 64 -11.40 -9.69 -1.00
CA HIS A 64 -12.67 -9.12 -0.60
C HIS A 64 -13.26 -8.35 -1.79
N GLU A 65 -14.58 -8.24 -1.85
CA GLU A 65 -15.25 -7.47 -2.89
C GLU A 65 -14.81 -6.00 -2.89
N GLU A 66 -14.60 -5.46 -1.67
CA GLU A 66 -14.09 -4.10 -1.51
C GLU A 66 -12.58 -4.18 -1.32
N PRO A 67 -11.78 -3.64 -2.27
CA PRO A 67 -10.33 -3.79 -2.22
C PRO A 67 -9.68 -3.33 -0.92
N TYR A 68 -10.20 -2.28 -0.29
CA TYR A 68 -9.62 -1.77 0.94
C TYR A 68 -9.84 -2.71 2.14
N ARG A 69 -10.70 -3.72 2.02
CA ARG A 69 -10.94 -4.70 3.07
C ARG A 69 -10.14 -5.98 2.90
N ARG A 70 -9.46 -6.14 1.78
CA ARG A 70 -8.64 -7.34 1.56
C ARG A 70 -7.42 -7.32 2.45
N LYS A 71 -6.88 -8.51 2.73
CA LYS A 71 -5.67 -8.65 3.55
C LYS A 71 -4.45 -8.83 2.65
N LEU A 72 -3.40 -8.11 2.96
CA LEU A 72 -2.18 -8.05 2.18
C LEU A 72 -0.98 -8.47 3.02
N ARG A 73 0.02 -9.04 2.35
CA ARG A 73 1.28 -9.39 3.01
C ARG A 73 2.42 -9.42 1.99
N LEU A 74 3.64 -9.47 2.48
CA LEU A 74 4.80 -9.78 1.64
C LEU A 74 4.87 -11.30 1.43
N PRO A 75 5.32 -11.74 0.25
CA PRO A 75 5.49 -13.17 -0.04
C PRO A 75 6.45 -13.85 0.91
#